data_d0f77f10c1c6c667adadb935b53188cb
#
_entry.id   d0f77f10c1c6c667adadb935b53188cb
#
_cell.length_a   1.000
_cell.length_b   1.000
_cell.length_c   1.000
_cell.angle_alpha   90.00
_cell.angle_beta   90.00
_cell.angle_gamma   90.00
#
_symmetry.space_group_name_H-M   'P 1'
#
loop_
_entity.id
_entity.type
_entity.pdbx_description
1 polymer ?
#
loop_
_entity_poly.entity_id
_entity_poly.type
_entity_poly.pdbx_seq_one_letter_code
_entity_poly.pdbx_strand_id
1 'polypeptide(L)'
;MKLEIKLQPQPHFKKQVEKERRKIKRIDVDDIGHIILFLAALTGIWQLIFSLGIFPKISLPSPAMVAQSFAVLFANATLITSIGMTMWRLVISFSISIFLGVGVGLLMVRFRSFGKTMSSFAVGLQSFPSIAWVPFAILLIGLNDFGIFFVVIMSSIFSVMISTYSGIGNIPTIYLRAAENMGANGLSLFRFVMIPAATPSLIVGIRQAWSFAWHALIGAEILIAASVGLGHILLVGREFQLMDQIIASMIIIFAIGFVVDRVVFNKLEDKVRSRWGLNQTKE
;
A
#
# COMPACT_ATOMS: atom_id res chain seq x y z
N MET A 1 -53.57 13.64 7.36
CA MET A 1 -52.91 14.93 7.11
C MET A 1 -51.40 14.67 7.10
N LYS A 2 -50.78 14.46 5.92
CA LYS A 2 -49.36 14.21 5.77
C LYS A 2 -48.63 15.55 5.70
N LEU A 3 -47.86 15.88 6.73
CA LEU A 3 -46.94 17.02 6.72
C LEU A 3 -45.66 16.61 5.96
N GLU A 4 -45.59 16.94 4.68
CA GLU A 4 -44.32 16.90 3.93
C GLU A 4 -43.50 18.14 4.33
N ILE A 5 -42.57 17.95 5.25
CA ILE A 5 -41.54 18.96 5.53
C ILE A 5 -40.55 18.94 4.40
N LYS A 6 -40.71 19.73 3.35
CA LYS A 6 -39.71 20.03 2.34
C LYS A 6 -38.63 20.91 2.97
N LEU A 7 -37.61 20.29 3.54
CA LEU A 7 -36.35 20.96 3.88
C LEU A 7 -35.64 21.37 2.60
N GLN A 8 -35.89 22.57 2.12
CA GLN A 8 -35.10 23.18 1.07
C GLN A 8 -33.76 23.60 1.70
N PRO A 9 -32.61 23.06 1.22
CA PRO A 9 -31.32 23.50 1.73
C PRO A 9 -31.12 24.97 1.36
N GLN A 10 -30.80 25.78 2.38
CA GLN A 10 -30.56 27.22 2.25
C GLN A 10 -29.58 27.52 1.11
N PRO A 11 -29.82 28.55 0.28
CA PRO A 11 -28.98 28.87 -0.88
C PRO A 11 -27.51 29.16 -0.52
N HIS A 12 -27.26 29.59 0.71
CA HIS A 12 -25.91 29.78 1.24
C HIS A 12 -25.13 28.46 1.37
N PHE A 13 -25.80 27.39 1.78
CA PHE A 13 -25.19 26.06 1.94
C PHE A 13 -24.80 25.44 0.59
N LYS A 14 -25.63 25.59 -0.44
CA LYS A 14 -25.30 25.14 -1.80
C LYS A 14 -24.09 25.86 -2.37
N LYS A 15 -23.96 27.16 -2.17
CA LYS A 15 -22.80 27.95 -2.65
C LYS A 15 -21.51 27.60 -1.91
N GLN A 16 -21.58 27.32 -0.60
CA GLN A 16 -20.43 26.84 0.16
C GLN A 16 -19.97 25.47 -0.31
N VAL A 17 -20.88 24.51 -0.45
CA VAL A 17 -20.56 23.16 -0.94
C VAL A 17 -19.99 23.19 -2.37
N GLU A 18 -20.46 24.07 -3.23
CA GLU A 18 -19.96 24.20 -4.60
C GLU A 18 -18.58 24.89 -4.65
N LYS A 19 -18.34 25.86 -3.77
CA LYS A 19 -17.03 26.51 -3.59
C LYS A 19 -15.99 25.54 -3.04
N GLU A 20 -16.37 24.68 -2.09
CA GLU A 20 -15.55 23.59 -1.54
C GLU A 20 -15.26 22.50 -2.59
N ARG A 21 -16.27 22.09 -3.36
CA ARG A 21 -16.07 21.14 -4.48
C ARG A 21 -15.12 21.65 -5.55
N ARG A 22 -15.07 22.96 -5.82
CA ARG A 22 -14.13 23.58 -6.75
C ARG A 22 -12.71 23.64 -6.17
N LYS A 23 -12.55 23.78 -4.85
CA LYS A 23 -11.25 23.73 -4.15
C LYS A 23 -10.61 22.34 -4.18
N ILE A 24 -11.42 21.29 -4.01
CA ILE A 24 -10.94 19.88 -4.01
C ILE A 24 -10.50 19.42 -5.43
N LYS A 25 -10.96 20.10 -6.49
CA LYS A 25 -10.71 19.68 -7.89
C LYS A 25 -9.51 20.38 -8.53
N ARG A 26 -8.92 21.36 -7.90
CA ARG A 26 -7.67 21.98 -8.33
C ARG A 26 -6.53 21.32 -7.54
N ILE A 27 -5.78 20.44 -8.22
CA ILE A 27 -4.35 20.33 -7.92
C ILE A 27 -3.87 21.75 -8.18
N ASP A 28 -3.59 22.51 -7.13
CA ASP A 28 -3.16 23.89 -7.29
C ASP A 28 -1.91 23.84 -8.18
N VAL A 29 -1.92 24.67 -9.24
CA VAL A 29 -0.76 24.80 -10.15
C VAL A 29 0.48 25.16 -9.34
N ASP A 30 0.27 25.84 -8.22
CA ASP A 30 1.30 26.19 -7.24
C ASP A 30 1.91 24.94 -6.56
N ASP A 31 1.10 23.91 -6.23
CA ASP A 31 1.61 22.65 -5.66
C ASP A 31 2.50 21.89 -6.65
N ILE A 32 2.13 21.88 -7.93
CA ILE A 32 2.94 21.27 -8.99
C ILE A 32 4.26 22.06 -9.16
N GLY A 33 4.19 23.38 -9.12
CA GLY A 33 5.38 24.25 -9.18
C GLY A 33 6.36 23.95 -8.05
N HIS A 34 5.88 23.81 -6.83
CA HIS A 34 6.72 23.45 -5.66
C HIS A 34 7.34 22.05 -5.80
N ILE A 35 6.60 21.06 -6.31
CA ILE A 35 7.13 19.71 -6.54
C ILE A 35 8.22 19.73 -7.61
N ILE A 36 8.00 20.44 -8.72
CA ILE A 36 9.00 20.57 -9.80
C ILE A 36 10.25 21.28 -9.27
N LEU A 37 10.08 22.37 -8.53
CA LEU A 37 11.20 23.11 -7.94
C LEU A 37 12.00 22.24 -6.97
N PHE A 38 11.31 21.47 -6.13
CA PHE A 38 11.95 20.54 -5.20
C PHE A 38 12.76 19.45 -5.94
N LEU A 39 12.17 18.83 -6.97
CA LEU A 39 12.86 17.82 -7.77
C LEU A 39 14.03 18.40 -8.55
N ALA A 40 13.90 19.62 -9.09
CA ALA A 40 14.98 20.31 -9.78
C ALA A 40 16.12 20.66 -8.81
N ALA A 41 15.81 21.14 -7.60
CA ALA A 41 16.80 21.40 -6.57
C ALA A 41 17.54 20.12 -6.14
N LEU A 42 16.80 19.02 -5.92
CA LEU A 42 17.39 17.73 -5.56
C LEU A 42 18.33 17.20 -6.66
N THR A 43 17.88 17.27 -7.93
CA THR A 43 18.70 16.86 -9.08
C THR A 43 19.90 17.79 -9.27
N GLY A 44 19.74 19.09 -9.03
CA GLY A 44 20.83 20.07 -9.07
C GLY A 44 21.89 19.82 -8.00
N ILE A 45 21.47 19.53 -6.76
CA ILE A 45 22.38 19.14 -5.66
C ILE A 45 23.13 17.85 -6.02
N TRP A 46 22.43 16.85 -6.53
CA TRP A 46 23.06 15.61 -6.97
C TRP A 46 24.11 15.87 -8.08
N GLN A 47 23.76 16.64 -9.11
CA GLN A 47 24.68 16.99 -10.17
C GLN A 47 25.90 17.77 -9.64
N LEU A 48 25.70 18.67 -8.67
CA LEU A 48 26.77 19.43 -8.03
C LEU A 48 27.75 18.50 -7.29
N ILE A 49 27.24 17.57 -6.46
CA ILE A 49 28.06 16.61 -5.73
C ILE A 49 28.87 15.74 -6.71
N PHE A 50 28.24 15.29 -7.81
CA PHE A 50 28.91 14.56 -8.87
C PHE A 50 30.04 15.40 -9.50
N SER A 51 29.79 16.66 -9.83
CA SER A 51 30.75 17.55 -10.49
C SER A 51 31.93 17.92 -9.60
N LEU A 52 31.73 17.98 -8.30
CA LEU A 52 32.79 18.20 -7.33
C LEU A 52 33.75 17.03 -7.15
N GLY A 53 33.40 15.85 -7.72
CA GLY A 53 34.24 14.65 -7.66
C GLY A 53 34.43 14.08 -6.25
N ILE A 54 33.51 14.38 -5.32
CA ILE A 54 33.56 13.91 -3.92
C ILE A 54 33.55 12.39 -3.86
N PHE A 55 32.79 11.75 -4.77
CA PHE A 55 32.71 10.31 -4.86
C PHE A 55 33.25 9.82 -6.22
N PRO A 56 33.84 8.62 -6.28
CA PRO A 56 34.18 7.98 -7.56
C PRO A 56 32.93 7.86 -8.45
N LYS A 57 33.10 8.01 -9.77
CA LYS A 57 32.00 7.93 -10.75
C LYS A 57 31.26 6.60 -10.70
N ILE A 58 31.94 5.52 -10.31
CA ILE A 58 31.38 4.21 -10.13
C ILE A 58 30.42 4.13 -8.93
N SER A 59 30.64 4.96 -7.89
CA SER A 59 29.82 4.98 -6.67
C SER A 59 28.67 5.99 -6.73
N LEU A 60 28.86 7.09 -7.43
CA LEU A 60 27.82 8.11 -7.63
C LEU A 60 27.80 8.53 -9.10
N PRO A 61 26.97 7.93 -9.95
CA PRO A 61 26.79 8.33 -11.33
C PRO A 61 26.09 9.69 -11.45
N SER A 62 26.25 10.36 -12.59
CA SER A 62 25.49 11.60 -12.87
C SER A 62 24.00 11.28 -13.14
N PRO A 63 23.09 12.24 -12.95
CA PRO A 63 21.70 12.11 -13.36
C PRO A 63 21.53 11.69 -14.83
N ALA A 64 22.41 12.18 -15.72
CA ALA A 64 22.40 11.83 -17.14
C ALA A 64 22.73 10.34 -17.38
N MET A 65 23.70 9.79 -16.65
CA MET A 65 24.04 8.35 -16.73
C MET A 65 22.86 7.48 -16.28
N VAL A 66 22.19 7.87 -15.19
CA VAL A 66 20.99 7.16 -14.72
C VAL A 66 19.86 7.23 -15.74
N ALA A 67 19.63 8.39 -16.36
CA ALA A 67 18.63 8.52 -17.43
C ALA A 67 18.98 7.67 -18.66
N GLN A 68 20.23 7.53 -19.00
CA GLN A 68 20.70 6.65 -20.09
C GLN A 68 20.47 5.17 -19.74
N SER A 69 20.82 4.75 -18.53
CA SER A 69 20.55 3.38 -18.06
C SER A 69 19.07 3.05 -18.05
N PHE A 70 18.23 4.00 -17.66
CA PHE A 70 16.78 3.85 -17.76
C PHE A 70 16.34 3.59 -19.21
N ALA A 71 16.84 4.38 -20.17
CA ALA A 71 16.53 4.22 -21.59
C ALA A 71 16.97 2.85 -22.12
N VAL A 72 18.17 2.36 -21.74
CA VAL A 72 18.68 1.04 -22.13
C VAL A 72 17.83 -0.09 -21.56
N LEU A 73 17.50 -0.05 -20.26
CA LEU A 73 16.66 -1.05 -19.61
C LEU A 73 15.24 -1.11 -20.21
N PHE A 74 14.72 0.04 -20.65
CA PHE A 74 13.44 0.12 -21.34
C PHE A 74 13.53 -0.45 -22.78
N ALA A 75 14.54 -0.05 -23.53
CA ALA A 75 14.75 -0.50 -24.93
C ALA A 75 14.93 -2.00 -25.04
N ASN A 76 15.65 -2.62 -24.10
CA ASN A 76 15.89 -4.07 -24.05
C ASN A 76 14.70 -4.87 -23.48
N ALA A 77 13.55 -4.25 -23.24
CA ALA A 77 12.38 -4.82 -22.59
C ALA A 77 12.64 -5.41 -21.17
N THR A 78 13.87 -5.34 -20.66
CA THR A 78 14.24 -5.87 -19.33
C THR A 78 13.41 -5.24 -18.24
N LEU A 79 13.18 -3.94 -18.32
CA LEU A 79 12.38 -3.20 -17.35
C LEU A 79 10.92 -3.66 -17.35
N ILE A 80 10.31 -3.77 -18.53
CA ILE A 80 8.88 -4.13 -18.67
C ILE A 80 8.65 -5.55 -18.16
N THR A 81 9.52 -6.50 -18.52
CA THR A 81 9.42 -7.88 -18.07
C THR A 81 9.64 -7.99 -16.55
N SER A 82 10.60 -7.25 -16.00
CA SER A 82 10.85 -7.22 -14.56
C SER A 82 9.69 -6.62 -13.76
N ILE A 83 9.11 -5.51 -14.22
CA ILE A 83 7.91 -4.94 -13.61
C ILE A 83 6.77 -5.96 -13.65
N GLY A 84 6.55 -6.60 -14.81
CA GLY A 84 5.50 -7.60 -14.98
C GLY A 84 5.63 -8.76 -13.99
N MET A 85 6.83 -9.33 -13.86
CA MET A 85 7.10 -10.45 -12.95
C MET A 85 6.96 -10.05 -11.47
N THR A 86 7.51 -8.91 -11.08
CA THR A 86 7.37 -8.38 -9.72
C THR A 86 5.90 -8.13 -9.38
N MET A 87 5.13 -7.51 -10.30
CA MET A 87 3.69 -7.27 -10.09
C MET A 87 2.89 -8.58 -10.03
N TRP A 88 3.20 -9.55 -10.86
CA TRP A 88 2.59 -10.88 -10.84
C TRP A 88 2.76 -11.56 -9.48
N ARG A 89 4.01 -11.62 -8.98
CA ARG A 89 4.32 -12.18 -7.67
C ARG A 89 3.56 -11.45 -6.56
N LEU A 90 3.53 -10.12 -6.65
CA LEU A 90 2.84 -9.29 -5.67
C LEU A 90 1.34 -9.56 -5.65
N VAL A 91 0.69 -9.55 -6.80
CA VAL A 91 -0.76 -9.74 -6.91
C VAL A 91 -1.17 -11.09 -6.34
N ILE A 92 -0.44 -12.16 -6.65
CA ILE A 92 -0.74 -13.49 -6.11
C ILE A 92 -0.58 -13.53 -4.60
N SER A 93 0.63 -13.19 -4.11
CA SER A 93 0.95 -13.29 -2.68
C SER A 93 0.07 -12.37 -1.84
N PHE A 94 -0.16 -11.17 -2.31
CA PHE A 94 -1.00 -10.20 -1.61
C PHE A 94 -2.47 -10.60 -1.57
N SER A 95 -2.99 -11.18 -2.66
CA SER A 95 -4.35 -11.73 -2.69
C SER A 95 -4.52 -12.87 -1.70
N ILE A 96 -3.55 -13.79 -1.65
CA ILE A 96 -3.53 -14.88 -0.65
C ILE A 96 -3.48 -14.31 0.77
N SER A 97 -2.63 -13.32 1.00
CA SER A 97 -2.50 -12.65 2.29
C SER A 97 -3.81 -11.98 2.74
N ILE A 98 -4.51 -11.30 1.84
CA ILE A 98 -5.82 -10.70 2.14
C ILE A 98 -6.82 -11.80 2.48
N PHE A 99 -6.92 -12.84 1.67
CA PHE A 99 -7.87 -13.93 1.88
C PHE A 99 -7.65 -14.62 3.23
N LEU A 100 -6.42 -15.04 3.51
CA LEU A 100 -6.07 -15.70 4.76
C LEU A 100 -6.17 -14.73 5.96
N GLY A 101 -5.70 -13.50 5.82
CA GLY A 101 -5.74 -12.49 6.88
C GLY A 101 -7.16 -12.12 7.29
N VAL A 102 -8.06 -11.95 6.32
CA VAL A 102 -9.48 -11.73 6.60
C VAL A 102 -10.09 -12.97 7.24
N GLY A 103 -9.83 -14.17 6.71
CA GLY A 103 -10.34 -15.42 7.26
C GLY A 103 -9.94 -15.62 8.71
N VAL A 104 -8.65 -15.49 9.04
CA VAL A 104 -8.17 -15.61 10.43
C VAL A 104 -8.72 -14.48 11.29
N GLY A 105 -8.76 -13.23 10.79
CA GLY A 105 -9.34 -12.11 11.51
C GLY A 105 -10.82 -12.32 11.89
N LEU A 106 -11.61 -12.93 11.02
CA LEU A 106 -12.99 -13.31 11.31
C LEU A 106 -13.08 -14.41 12.38
N LEU A 107 -12.19 -15.42 12.33
CA LEU A 107 -12.08 -16.43 13.38
C LEU A 107 -11.73 -15.81 14.73
N MET A 108 -10.84 -14.82 14.75
CA MET A 108 -10.48 -14.05 15.95
C MET A 108 -11.69 -13.30 16.54
N VAL A 109 -12.56 -12.76 15.69
CA VAL A 109 -13.81 -12.13 16.15
C VAL A 109 -14.77 -13.18 16.72
N ARG A 110 -14.90 -14.34 16.08
CA ARG A 110 -15.81 -15.42 16.48
C ARG A 110 -15.40 -16.05 17.81
N PHE A 111 -14.09 -16.25 18.04
CA PHE A 111 -13.53 -16.89 19.23
C PHE A 111 -12.75 -15.88 20.07
N ARG A 112 -13.42 -15.26 21.03
CA ARG A 112 -12.89 -14.11 21.79
C ARG A 112 -11.54 -14.40 22.50
N SER A 113 -11.38 -15.60 23.07
CA SER A 113 -10.12 -15.98 23.75
C SER A 113 -8.99 -16.13 22.74
N PHE A 114 -9.23 -16.84 21.64
CA PHE A 114 -8.30 -16.97 20.51
C PHE A 114 -7.93 -15.60 19.94
N GLY A 115 -8.94 -14.72 19.74
CA GLY A 115 -8.75 -13.38 19.19
C GLY A 115 -7.80 -12.52 20.03
N LYS A 116 -7.93 -12.53 21.36
CA LYS A 116 -7.04 -11.78 22.26
C LYS A 116 -5.59 -12.26 22.17
N THR A 117 -5.38 -13.57 22.26
CA THR A 117 -4.04 -14.17 22.20
C THR A 117 -3.41 -13.95 20.82
N MET A 118 -4.15 -14.24 19.76
CA MET A 118 -3.65 -14.10 18.39
C MET A 118 -3.39 -12.64 18.01
N SER A 119 -4.19 -11.70 18.50
CA SER A 119 -3.95 -10.26 18.27
C SER A 119 -2.63 -9.81 18.88
N SER A 120 -2.34 -10.20 20.12
CA SER A 120 -1.07 -9.87 20.78
C SER A 120 0.14 -10.49 20.06
N PHE A 121 -0.01 -11.74 19.62
CA PHE A 121 1.02 -12.45 18.86
C PHE A 121 1.24 -11.79 17.47
N ALA A 122 0.17 -11.47 16.79
CA ALA A 122 0.23 -10.82 15.48
C ALA A 122 0.87 -9.43 15.52
N VAL A 123 0.61 -8.63 16.55
CA VAL A 123 1.27 -7.33 16.75
C VAL A 123 2.77 -7.53 16.96
N GLY A 124 3.18 -8.53 17.74
CA GLY A 124 4.59 -8.88 17.89
C GLY A 124 5.26 -9.26 16.59
N LEU A 125 4.61 -10.13 15.79
CA LEU A 125 5.13 -10.57 14.49
C LEU A 125 5.13 -9.46 13.44
N GLN A 126 4.18 -8.53 13.50
CA GLN A 126 4.16 -7.36 12.61
C GLN A 126 5.35 -6.41 12.86
N SER A 127 5.88 -6.38 14.08
CA SER A 127 7.09 -5.61 14.42
C SER A 127 8.38 -6.28 13.91
N PHE A 128 8.29 -7.53 13.45
CA PHE A 128 9.44 -8.26 12.94
C PHE A 128 9.82 -7.76 11.55
N PRO A 129 11.10 -7.48 11.28
CA PRO A 129 11.53 -7.01 9.96
C PRO A 129 11.12 -7.99 8.86
N SER A 130 10.42 -7.50 7.83
CA SER A 130 9.91 -8.35 6.72
C SER A 130 11.00 -9.20 6.08
N ILE A 131 12.21 -8.65 5.94
CA ILE A 131 13.36 -9.31 5.33
C ILE A 131 13.87 -10.51 6.16
N ALA A 132 13.58 -10.54 7.45
CA ALA A 132 14.03 -11.63 8.32
C ALA A 132 13.26 -12.94 8.09
N TRP A 133 12.16 -12.92 7.33
CA TRP A 133 11.49 -14.13 6.85
C TRP A 133 12.25 -14.83 5.71
N VAL A 134 13.18 -14.15 5.02
CA VAL A 134 13.90 -14.70 3.86
C VAL A 134 14.73 -15.93 4.21
N PRO A 135 15.55 -15.95 5.29
CA PRO A 135 16.28 -17.17 5.64
C PRO A 135 15.38 -18.37 5.90
N PHE A 136 14.22 -18.14 6.54
CA PHE A 136 13.21 -19.18 6.74
C PHE A 136 12.67 -19.71 5.41
N ALA A 137 12.34 -18.80 4.49
CA ALA A 137 11.85 -19.18 3.16
C ALA A 137 12.87 -20.01 2.40
N ILE A 138 14.14 -19.61 2.41
CA ILE A 138 15.23 -20.34 1.72
C ILE A 138 15.40 -21.74 2.31
N LEU A 139 15.41 -21.89 3.62
CA LEU A 139 15.64 -23.18 4.29
C LEU A 139 14.45 -24.13 4.17
N LEU A 140 13.21 -23.62 4.21
CA LEU A 140 12.01 -24.45 4.20
C LEU A 140 11.48 -24.72 2.81
N ILE A 141 11.61 -23.78 1.88
CA ILE A 141 10.97 -23.82 0.55
C ILE A 141 12.02 -23.85 -0.55
N GLY A 142 13.16 -23.18 -0.34
CA GLY A 142 14.24 -23.07 -1.32
C GLY A 142 14.26 -21.75 -2.08
N LEU A 143 15.21 -21.65 -3.02
CA LEU A 143 15.44 -20.48 -3.86
C LEU A 143 14.51 -20.49 -5.08
N ASN A 144 13.24 -20.18 -4.87
CA ASN A 144 12.21 -20.18 -5.93
C ASN A 144 11.08 -19.18 -5.61
N ASP A 145 10.15 -19.04 -6.56
CA ASP A 145 9.02 -18.10 -6.42
C ASP A 145 8.12 -18.40 -5.22
N PHE A 146 7.97 -19.67 -4.80
CA PHE A 146 7.19 -20.02 -3.61
C PHE A 146 7.83 -19.48 -2.33
N GLY A 147 9.17 -19.42 -2.26
CA GLY A 147 9.89 -18.77 -1.19
C GLY A 147 9.58 -17.26 -1.13
N ILE A 148 9.53 -16.61 -2.30
CA ILE A 148 9.16 -15.19 -2.40
C ILE A 148 7.71 -15.00 -1.94
N PHE A 149 6.77 -15.85 -2.40
CA PHE A 149 5.37 -15.77 -1.96
C PHE A 149 5.23 -15.92 -0.45
N PHE A 150 5.94 -16.86 0.16
CA PHE A 150 5.95 -17.05 1.60
C PHE A 150 6.38 -15.79 2.35
N VAL A 151 7.49 -15.16 1.95
CA VAL A 151 7.99 -13.93 2.58
C VAL A 151 6.98 -12.79 2.49
N VAL A 152 6.37 -12.60 1.33
CA VAL A 152 5.37 -11.56 1.12
C VAL A 152 4.11 -11.80 1.94
N ILE A 153 3.63 -13.06 1.98
CA ILE A 153 2.45 -13.44 2.77
C ILE A 153 2.72 -13.21 4.26
N MET A 154 3.83 -13.73 4.79
CA MET A 154 4.17 -13.57 6.21
C MET A 154 4.34 -12.11 6.61
N SER A 155 4.83 -11.27 5.73
CA SER A 155 5.01 -9.85 6.01
C SER A 155 3.71 -9.04 6.03
N SER A 156 2.70 -9.46 5.29
CA SER A 156 1.47 -8.66 5.08
C SER A 156 0.22 -9.21 5.78
N ILE A 157 0.15 -10.51 6.03
CA ILE A 157 -1.02 -11.18 6.60
C ILE A 157 -1.44 -10.63 7.96
N PHE A 158 -0.47 -10.32 8.83
CA PHE A 158 -0.75 -9.85 10.19
C PHE A 158 -1.46 -8.51 10.21
N SER A 159 -1.12 -7.59 9.29
CA SER A 159 -1.78 -6.30 9.17
C SER A 159 -3.25 -6.46 8.79
N VAL A 160 -3.56 -7.31 7.81
CA VAL A 160 -4.93 -7.61 7.39
C VAL A 160 -5.72 -8.28 8.53
N MET A 161 -5.10 -9.25 9.21
CA MET A 161 -5.71 -9.98 10.31
C MET A 161 -6.09 -9.08 11.47
N ILE A 162 -5.16 -8.23 11.92
CA ILE A 162 -5.38 -7.25 13.01
C ILE A 162 -6.46 -6.25 12.62
N SER A 163 -6.40 -5.73 11.39
CA SER A 163 -7.39 -4.74 10.92
C SER A 163 -8.78 -5.32 10.79
N THR A 164 -8.90 -6.59 10.39
CA THR A 164 -10.18 -7.30 10.35
C THR A 164 -10.74 -7.49 11.76
N TYR A 165 -9.91 -7.97 12.68
CA TYR A 165 -10.30 -8.19 14.07
C TYR A 165 -10.70 -6.89 14.77
N SER A 166 -9.86 -5.86 14.70
CA SER A 166 -10.12 -4.56 15.32
C SER A 166 -11.25 -3.79 14.63
N GLY A 167 -11.32 -3.85 13.29
CA GLY A 167 -12.35 -3.17 12.53
C GLY A 167 -13.76 -3.64 12.86
N ILE A 168 -13.93 -4.94 13.06
CA ILE A 168 -15.22 -5.51 13.48
C ILE A 168 -15.43 -5.33 14.98
N GLY A 169 -14.39 -5.54 15.80
CA GLY A 169 -14.47 -5.42 17.25
C GLY A 169 -14.78 -4.01 17.75
N ASN A 170 -14.43 -2.98 16.98
CA ASN A 170 -14.65 -1.58 17.34
C ASN A 170 -15.97 -1.00 16.78
N ILE A 171 -16.83 -1.81 16.16
CA ILE A 171 -18.15 -1.36 15.72
C ILE A 171 -18.98 -0.94 16.96
N PRO A 172 -19.50 0.30 17.02
CA PRO A 172 -20.35 0.74 18.12
C PRO A 172 -21.54 -0.20 18.30
N THR A 173 -21.76 -0.66 19.54
CA THR A 173 -22.82 -1.63 19.87
C THR A 173 -24.22 -1.12 19.53
N ILE A 174 -24.40 0.20 19.45
CA ILE A 174 -25.68 0.81 19.05
C ILE A 174 -26.08 0.41 17.62
N TYR A 175 -25.13 0.32 16.69
CA TYR A 175 -25.44 -0.11 15.32
C TYR A 175 -25.85 -1.58 15.26
N LEU A 176 -25.21 -2.43 16.06
CA LEU A 176 -25.54 -3.86 16.12
C LEU A 176 -26.94 -4.05 16.72
N ARG A 177 -27.23 -3.40 17.87
CA ARG A 177 -28.54 -3.45 18.52
C ARG A 177 -29.66 -2.88 17.66
N ALA A 178 -29.42 -1.77 16.97
CA ALA A 178 -30.40 -1.18 16.06
C ALA A 178 -30.75 -2.14 14.91
N ALA A 179 -29.74 -2.78 14.34
CA ALA A 179 -29.94 -3.77 13.27
C ALA A 179 -30.67 -5.02 13.76
N GLU A 180 -30.33 -5.51 14.95
CA GLU A 180 -31.03 -6.64 15.59
C GLU A 180 -32.51 -6.33 15.85
N ASN A 181 -32.83 -5.12 16.34
CA ASN A 181 -34.20 -4.65 16.52
C ASN A 181 -34.99 -4.56 15.20
N MET A 182 -34.28 -4.34 14.07
CA MET A 182 -34.86 -4.36 12.72
C MET A 182 -34.94 -5.78 12.12
N GLY A 183 -34.61 -6.81 12.90
CA GLY A 183 -34.69 -8.22 12.48
C GLY A 183 -33.43 -8.77 11.84
N ALA A 184 -32.33 -8.01 11.75
CA ALA A 184 -31.07 -8.52 11.24
C ALA A 184 -30.39 -9.44 12.26
N ASN A 185 -30.08 -10.68 11.87
CA ASN A 185 -29.40 -11.64 12.72
C ASN A 185 -28.44 -12.53 11.89
N GLY A 186 -27.49 -13.18 12.58
CA GLY A 186 -26.58 -14.13 11.94
C GLY A 186 -25.88 -13.55 10.69
N LEU A 187 -26.08 -14.22 9.54
CA LEU A 187 -25.43 -13.85 8.29
C LEU A 187 -25.90 -12.49 7.75
N SER A 188 -27.15 -12.11 7.98
CA SER A 188 -27.69 -10.81 7.56
C SER A 188 -27.04 -9.66 8.34
N LEU A 189 -26.89 -9.78 9.65
CA LEU A 189 -26.17 -8.82 10.49
C LEU A 189 -24.70 -8.70 10.05
N PHE A 190 -24.06 -9.83 9.80
CA PHE A 190 -22.67 -9.86 9.35
C PHE A 190 -22.48 -9.16 8.00
N ARG A 191 -23.25 -9.54 6.99
CA ARG A 191 -23.09 -9.06 5.60
C ARG A 191 -23.52 -7.59 5.42
N PHE A 192 -24.63 -7.19 6.03
CA PHE A 192 -25.25 -5.89 5.76
C PHE A 192 -24.90 -4.82 6.80
N VAL A 193 -24.35 -5.20 7.96
CA VAL A 193 -24.00 -4.26 9.02
C VAL A 193 -22.52 -4.33 9.37
N MET A 194 -22.02 -5.52 9.76
CA MET A 194 -20.64 -5.62 10.29
C MET A 194 -19.58 -5.40 9.21
N ILE A 195 -19.68 -6.06 8.05
CA ILE A 195 -18.72 -5.87 6.95
C ILE A 195 -18.71 -4.41 6.47
N PRO A 196 -19.86 -3.80 6.12
CA PRO A 196 -19.88 -2.40 5.75
C PRO A 196 -19.30 -1.49 6.83
N ALA A 197 -19.67 -1.66 8.10
CA ALA A 197 -19.19 -0.83 9.20
C ALA A 197 -17.66 -0.97 9.43
N ALA A 198 -17.09 -2.16 9.20
CA ALA A 198 -15.65 -2.41 9.32
C ALA A 198 -14.84 -1.96 8.09
N THR A 199 -15.50 -1.68 6.95
CA THR A 199 -14.81 -1.37 5.67
C THR A 199 -13.77 -0.25 5.79
N PRO A 200 -13.99 0.87 6.50
CA PRO A 200 -12.97 1.91 6.64
C PRO A 200 -11.69 1.38 7.29
N SER A 201 -11.82 0.63 8.38
CA SER A 201 -10.68 0.02 9.08
C SER A 201 -9.97 -1.04 8.23
N LEU A 202 -10.72 -1.83 7.48
CA LEU A 202 -10.18 -2.84 6.56
C LEU A 202 -9.33 -2.19 5.47
N ILE A 203 -9.77 -1.09 4.87
CA ILE A 203 -9.00 -0.40 3.83
C ILE A 203 -7.69 0.14 4.38
N VAL A 204 -7.69 0.74 5.56
CA VAL A 204 -6.47 1.21 6.23
C VAL A 204 -5.50 0.04 6.46
N GLY A 205 -6.00 -1.09 6.94
CA GLY A 205 -5.19 -2.28 7.16
C GLY A 205 -4.65 -2.92 5.88
N ILE A 206 -5.45 -2.98 4.82
CA ILE A 206 -5.01 -3.48 3.52
C ILE A 206 -3.94 -2.55 2.91
N ARG A 207 -4.08 -1.23 3.06
CA ARG A 207 -3.06 -0.26 2.65
C ARG A 207 -1.74 -0.47 3.39
N GLN A 208 -1.79 -0.70 4.69
CA GLN A 208 -0.60 -1.01 5.49
C GLN A 208 0.01 -2.35 5.08
N ALA A 209 -0.81 -3.37 4.86
CA ALA A 209 -0.37 -4.68 4.37
C ALA A 209 0.30 -4.58 2.99
N TRP A 210 -0.21 -3.73 2.10
CA TRP A 210 0.43 -3.43 0.81
C TRP A 210 1.85 -2.91 1.00
N SER A 211 2.06 -1.92 1.88
CA SER A 211 3.40 -1.39 2.15
C SER A 211 4.36 -2.48 2.62
N PHE A 212 3.92 -3.33 3.53
CA PHE A 212 4.73 -4.46 4.01
C PHE A 212 5.02 -5.47 2.89
N ALA A 213 4.01 -5.82 2.09
CA ALA A 213 4.14 -6.73 0.96
C ALA A 213 5.14 -6.20 -0.08
N TRP A 214 5.06 -4.90 -0.41
CA TRP A 214 5.94 -4.25 -1.37
C TRP A 214 7.41 -4.30 -0.95
N HIS A 215 7.71 -3.89 0.29
CA HIS A 215 9.07 -3.92 0.81
C HIS A 215 9.60 -5.36 0.92
N ALA A 216 8.76 -6.28 1.39
CA ALA A 216 9.11 -7.69 1.53
C ALA A 216 9.43 -8.34 0.18
N LEU A 217 8.64 -8.02 -0.85
CA LEU A 217 8.82 -8.58 -2.20
C LEU A 217 10.15 -8.16 -2.80
N ILE A 218 10.47 -6.87 -2.80
CA ILE A 218 11.73 -6.39 -3.35
C ILE A 218 12.93 -7.00 -2.61
N GLY A 219 12.87 -7.05 -1.27
CA GLY A 219 13.91 -7.69 -0.47
C GLY A 219 14.04 -9.20 -0.74
N ALA A 220 12.92 -9.90 -0.90
CA ALA A 220 12.91 -11.33 -1.22
C ALA A 220 13.47 -11.60 -2.64
N GLU A 221 13.12 -10.79 -3.64
CA GLU A 221 13.67 -10.93 -5.01
C GLU A 221 15.19 -10.76 -5.04
N ILE A 222 15.74 -9.86 -4.22
CA ILE A 222 17.19 -9.67 -4.11
C ILE A 222 17.87 -10.89 -3.45
N LEU A 223 17.34 -11.36 -2.33
CA LEU A 223 18.02 -12.37 -1.49
C LEU A 223 17.76 -13.81 -1.95
N ILE A 224 16.60 -14.09 -2.53
CA ILE A 224 16.26 -15.40 -3.10
C ILE A 224 16.84 -15.53 -4.54
N ALA A 225 17.48 -14.47 -5.04
CA ALA A 225 18.08 -14.41 -6.37
C ALA A 225 17.09 -14.79 -7.48
N ALA A 226 15.93 -14.10 -7.50
CA ALA A 226 14.94 -14.27 -8.55
C ALA A 226 15.57 -14.04 -9.93
N SER A 227 15.26 -14.90 -10.90
CA SER A 227 15.84 -14.81 -12.25
C SER A 227 15.36 -13.59 -13.06
N VAL A 228 14.19 -13.06 -12.74
CA VAL A 228 13.59 -11.87 -13.36
C VAL A 228 12.77 -11.12 -12.30
N GLY A 229 12.92 -9.80 -12.26
CA GLY A 229 12.21 -8.94 -11.33
C GLY A 229 12.94 -7.63 -11.08
N LEU A 230 12.27 -6.67 -10.43
CA LEU A 230 12.90 -5.38 -10.07
C LEU A 230 14.03 -5.58 -9.05
N GLY A 231 13.85 -6.50 -8.10
CA GLY A 231 14.90 -6.89 -7.16
C GLY A 231 16.08 -7.57 -7.84
N HIS A 232 15.84 -8.33 -8.93
CA HIS A 232 16.91 -8.92 -9.72
C HIS A 232 17.79 -7.86 -10.41
N ILE A 233 17.20 -6.80 -10.95
CA ILE A 233 17.99 -5.70 -11.55
C ILE A 233 18.88 -5.05 -10.48
N LEU A 234 18.37 -4.87 -9.25
CA LEU A 234 19.18 -4.37 -8.14
C LEU A 234 20.32 -5.31 -7.76
N LEU A 235 20.06 -6.63 -7.75
CA LEU A 235 21.07 -7.66 -7.48
C LEU A 235 22.18 -7.61 -8.51
N VAL A 236 21.83 -7.68 -9.80
CA VAL A 236 22.78 -7.62 -10.93
C VAL A 236 23.58 -6.31 -10.90
N GLY A 237 22.89 -5.18 -10.71
CA GLY A 237 23.55 -3.89 -10.58
C GLY A 237 24.59 -3.85 -9.45
N ARG A 238 24.30 -4.48 -8.31
CA ARG A 238 25.23 -4.59 -7.19
C ARG A 238 26.43 -5.49 -7.52
N GLU A 239 26.19 -6.64 -8.12
CA GLU A 239 27.24 -7.62 -8.46
C GLU A 239 28.22 -7.06 -9.49
N PHE A 240 27.72 -6.34 -10.47
CA PHE A 240 28.53 -5.74 -11.54
C PHE A 240 28.90 -4.28 -11.28
N GLN A 241 28.59 -3.74 -10.10
CA GLN A 241 28.88 -2.35 -9.71
C GLN A 241 28.26 -1.30 -10.67
N LEU A 242 27.10 -1.61 -11.24
CA LEU A 242 26.36 -0.73 -12.15
C LEU A 242 25.43 0.17 -11.33
N MET A 243 26.01 1.16 -10.65
CA MET A 243 25.28 2.03 -9.73
C MET A 243 24.18 2.86 -10.43
N ASP A 244 24.38 3.19 -11.70
CA ASP A 244 23.40 3.87 -12.56
C ASP A 244 22.12 3.02 -12.76
N GLN A 245 22.25 1.71 -12.95
CA GLN A 245 21.13 0.78 -13.04
C GLN A 245 20.43 0.58 -11.68
N ILE A 246 21.21 0.54 -10.59
CA ILE A 246 20.65 0.45 -9.24
C ILE A 246 19.77 1.67 -8.97
N ILE A 247 20.29 2.88 -9.19
CA ILE A 247 19.53 4.12 -8.94
C ILE A 247 18.31 4.21 -9.87
N ALA A 248 18.46 3.86 -11.15
CA ALA A 248 17.32 3.80 -12.08
C ALA A 248 16.22 2.86 -11.56
N SER A 249 16.59 1.66 -11.12
CA SER A 249 15.64 0.69 -10.56
C SER A 249 15.00 1.16 -9.26
N MET A 250 15.75 1.80 -8.37
CA MET A 250 15.21 2.39 -7.13
C MET A 250 14.17 3.47 -7.42
N ILE A 251 14.41 4.33 -8.43
CA ILE A 251 13.45 5.35 -8.86
C ILE A 251 12.16 4.69 -9.35
N ILE A 252 12.27 3.60 -10.12
CA ILE A 252 11.11 2.87 -10.62
C ILE A 252 10.32 2.22 -9.49
N ILE A 253 11.01 1.54 -8.56
CA ILE A 253 10.41 0.91 -7.39
C ILE A 253 9.66 1.95 -6.56
N PHE A 254 10.28 3.11 -6.32
CA PHE A 254 9.64 4.22 -5.64
C PHE A 254 8.41 4.74 -6.40
N ALA A 255 8.54 4.96 -7.72
CA ALA A 255 7.44 5.46 -8.55
C ALA A 255 6.23 4.51 -8.54
N ILE A 256 6.45 3.21 -8.67
CA ILE A 256 5.38 2.20 -8.61
C ILE A 256 4.70 2.21 -7.25
N GLY A 257 5.47 2.14 -6.16
CA GLY A 257 4.93 2.19 -4.80
C GLY A 257 4.10 3.45 -4.55
N PHE A 258 4.61 4.61 -4.95
CA PHE A 258 3.95 5.90 -4.82
C PHE A 258 2.65 5.98 -5.66
N VAL A 259 2.70 5.54 -6.91
CA VAL A 259 1.53 5.56 -7.81
C VAL A 259 0.43 4.66 -7.26
N VAL A 260 0.76 3.44 -6.83
CA VAL A 260 -0.24 2.53 -6.27
C VAL A 260 -0.84 3.11 -4.99
N ASP A 261 -0.03 3.64 -4.09
CA ASP A 261 -0.54 4.26 -2.86
C ASP A 261 -1.47 5.44 -3.15
N ARG A 262 -1.07 6.35 -4.04
CA ARG A 262 -1.83 7.56 -4.38
C ARG A 262 -3.06 7.27 -5.25
N VAL A 263 -2.94 6.39 -6.24
CA VAL A 263 -4.00 6.18 -7.23
C VAL A 263 -5.00 5.13 -6.76
N VAL A 264 -4.53 4.05 -6.13
CA VAL A 264 -5.41 2.96 -5.69
C VAL A 264 -5.96 3.25 -4.29
N PHE A 265 -5.08 3.38 -3.30
CA PHE A 265 -5.52 3.45 -1.90
C PHE A 265 -6.18 4.78 -1.53
N ASN A 266 -5.67 5.92 -1.97
CA ASN A 266 -6.33 7.19 -1.69
C ASN A 266 -7.74 7.24 -2.32
N LYS A 267 -7.89 6.77 -3.58
CA LYS A 267 -9.22 6.73 -4.21
C LYS A 267 -10.19 5.78 -3.52
N LEU A 268 -9.70 4.61 -3.05
CA LEU A 268 -10.51 3.68 -2.28
C LEU A 268 -10.95 4.28 -0.94
N GLU A 269 -10.02 4.91 -0.23
CA GLU A 269 -10.28 5.57 1.04
C GLU A 269 -11.28 6.72 0.89
N ASP A 270 -11.09 7.60 -0.10
CA ASP A 270 -12.00 8.71 -0.40
C ASP A 270 -13.42 8.21 -0.75
N LYS A 271 -13.51 7.14 -1.54
CA LYS A 271 -14.79 6.54 -1.92
C LYS A 271 -15.54 5.97 -0.72
N VAL A 272 -14.82 5.38 0.22
CA VAL A 272 -15.41 4.84 1.45
C VAL A 272 -15.80 5.99 2.38
N ARG A 273 -14.90 6.93 2.64
CA ARG A 273 -15.18 8.10 3.49
C ARG A 273 -16.39 8.89 3.00
N SER A 274 -16.50 9.09 1.67
CA SER A 274 -17.64 9.81 1.09
C SER A 274 -18.97 9.06 1.28
N ARG A 275 -18.98 7.73 1.23
CA ARG A 275 -20.19 6.92 1.47
C ARG A 275 -20.64 6.92 2.93
N TRP A 276 -19.71 7.09 3.85
CA TRP A 276 -19.97 7.08 5.30
C TRP A 276 -20.16 8.46 5.90
N GLY A 277 -20.17 9.52 5.09
CA GLY A 277 -20.29 10.90 5.58
C GLY A 277 -19.14 11.34 6.48
N LEU A 278 -18.00 10.63 6.42
CA LEU A 278 -16.80 10.90 7.23
C LEU A 278 -15.91 11.99 6.62
N ASN A 279 -16.36 12.67 5.58
CA ASN A 279 -15.69 13.86 5.08
C ASN A 279 -15.89 14.97 6.08
N GLN A 280 -14.98 15.07 7.06
CA GLN A 280 -14.89 16.26 7.88
C GLN A 280 -14.58 17.42 6.95
N THR A 281 -15.46 18.37 6.88
CA THR A 281 -15.18 19.74 6.48
C THR A 281 -13.97 20.18 7.31
N LYS A 282 -12.82 20.36 6.69
CA LYS A 282 -11.71 21.07 7.32
C LYS A 282 -12.21 22.49 7.53
N GLU A 283 -12.58 22.82 8.78
CA GLU A 283 -12.75 24.18 9.25
C GLU A 283 -11.41 24.94 9.17
#